data_7b7b98bda16f9579cbc273eb556148f2
#
_entry.id   7b7b98bda16f9579cbc273eb556148f2
#
_cell.length_a   1.000
_cell.length_b   1.000
_cell.length_c   1.000
_cell.angle_alpha   90.00
_cell.angle_beta   90.00
_cell.angle_gamma   90.00
#
_symmetry.space_group_name_H-M   'P 1'
#
loop_
_entity.id
_entity.type
_entity.pdbx_description
1 polymer ?
#
loop_
_entity_poly.entity_id
_entity_poly.type
_entity_poly.pdbx_seq_one_letter_code
_entity_poly.pdbx_strand_id
1 'polypeptide(L)'
;MNKRLGANIDHVATIRQARQSRYPDPVAAAMIAELAGADQITCHIRGDRRHIIDADLPRLRDAVQTQLNVELATTEEMLNLAINVLGKDKGRHRVTLVPERPGEVTTEGGLNVVENLASIKKATNRLKAAGIAVSLFIDPDPSQIEASAFDGIDMIEL
;
A
#
# COMPACT_ATOMS: atom_id res chain seq x y z
N MET A 1 -21.04 6.79 -12.74
CA MET A 1 -19.80 6.06 -12.40
C MET A 1 -20.15 4.95 -11.43
N ASN A 2 -19.77 3.71 -11.72
CA ASN A 2 -19.90 2.64 -10.73
C ASN A 2 -18.79 2.82 -9.67
N LYS A 3 -19.18 2.83 -8.39
CA LYS A 3 -18.22 2.83 -7.28
C LYS A 3 -17.56 1.46 -7.22
N ARG A 4 -16.30 1.43 -6.79
CA ARG A 4 -15.52 0.22 -6.56
C ARG A 4 -15.27 0.06 -5.06
N LEU A 5 -15.18 -1.19 -4.62
CA LEU A 5 -14.91 -1.53 -3.21
C LEU A 5 -13.48 -2.01 -3.05
N GLY A 6 -12.68 -1.29 -2.28
CA GLY A 6 -11.40 -1.78 -1.77
C GLY A 6 -11.58 -2.32 -0.35
N ALA A 7 -11.03 -3.50 -0.07
CA ALA A 7 -11.06 -4.11 1.25
C ALA A 7 -9.66 -4.09 1.88
N ASN A 8 -9.51 -3.38 3.02
CA ASN A 8 -8.29 -3.42 3.82
C ASN A 8 -8.30 -4.64 4.75
N ILE A 9 -7.21 -5.40 4.78
CA ILE A 9 -7.07 -6.65 5.53
C ILE A 9 -6.09 -6.58 6.71
N ASP A 10 -5.54 -5.40 7.02
CA ASP A 10 -4.49 -5.24 8.04
C ASP A 10 -4.89 -5.76 9.40
N HIS A 11 -6.11 -5.49 9.83
CA HIS A 11 -6.55 -5.86 11.17
C HIS A 11 -6.75 -7.36 11.35
N VAL A 12 -6.92 -8.12 10.28
CA VAL A 12 -6.84 -9.60 10.30
C VAL A 12 -5.42 -10.03 10.71
N ALA A 13 -4.41 -9.41 10.11
CA ALA A 13 -3.02 -9.65 10.46
C ALA A 13 -2.68 -9.13 11.87
N THR A 14 -3.24 -8.01 12.32
CA THR A 14 -3.10 -7.50 13.68
C THR A 14 -3.55 -8.55 14.71
N ILE A 15 -4.69 -9.18 14.51
CA ILE A 15 -5.18 -10.25 15.40
C ILE A 15 -4.23 -11.45 15.39
N ARG A 16 -3.75 -11.86 14.23
CA ARG A 16 -2.75 -12.93 14.10
C ARG A 16 -1.49 -12.64 14.93
N GLN A 17 -0.95 -11.43 14.78
CA GLN A 17 0.27 -11.02 15.50
C GLN A 17 0.04 -10.91 17.01
N ALA A 18 -1.09 -10.36 17.46
CA ALA A 18 -1.44 -10.30 18.88
C ALA A 18 -1.56 -11.69 19.51
N ARG A 19 -2.03 -12.69 18.76
CA ARG A 19 -2.15 -14.08 19.20
C ARG A 19 -0.85 -14.90 19.05
N GLN A 20 0.15 -14.36 18.35
CA GLN A 20 1.39 -15.07 18.00
C GLN A 20 1.10 -16.46 17.36
N SER A 21 0.14 -16.52 16.47
CA SER A 21 -0.37 -17.73 15.83
C SER A 21 -0.35 -17.64 14.31
N ARG A 22 -0.75 -18.70 13.63
CA ARG A 22 -0.90 -18.70 12.17
C ARG A 22 -2.23 -18.13 11.71
N TYR A 23 -3.17 -17.93 12.61
CA TYR A 23 -4.54 -17.50 12.34
C TYR A 23 -4.94 -16.29 13.20
N PRO A 24 -5.83 -15.46 12.66
CA PRO A 24 -6.39 -15.53 11.31
C PRO A 24 -5.35 -15.20 10.22
N ASP A 25 -5.51 -15.79 9.01
CA ASP A 25 -4.59 -15.58 7.89
C ASP A 25 -5.10 -14.43 6.99
N PRO A 26 -4.32 -13.34 6.79
CA PRO A 26 -4.73 -12.24 5.93
C PRO A 26 -4.92 -12.64 4.47
N VAL A 27 -4.23 -13.67 3.98
CA VAL A 27 -4.41 -14.18 2.62
C VAL A 27 -5.80 -14.82 2.46
N ALA A 28 -6.24 -15.61 3.44
CA ALA A 28 -7.58 -16.18 3.42
C ALA A 28 -8.66 -15.08 3.47
N ALA A 29 -8.43 -14.03 4.28
CA ALA A 29 -9.34 -12.89 4.34
C ALA A 29 -9.42 -12.14 3.00
N ALA A 30 -8.30 -11.95 2.31
CA ALA A 30 -8.26 -11.34 0.98
C ALA A 30 -9.10 -12.13 -0.03
N MET A 31 -8.94 -13.45 -0.07
CA MET A 31 -9.72 -14.33 -0.96
C MET A 31 -11.23 -14.27 -0.66
N ILE A 32 -11.61 -14.25 0.62
CA ILE A 32 -13.03 -14.12 1.03
C ILE A 32 -13.60 -12.75 0.60
N ALA A 33 -12.84 -11.68 0.76
CA ALA A 33 -13.25 -10.34 0.34
C ALA A 33 -13.48 -10.28 -1.17
N GLU A 34 -12.58 -10.85 -1.98
CA GLU A 34 -12.75 -10.94 -3.44
C GLU A 34 -13.99 -11.76 -3.84
N LEU A 35 -14.20 -12.91 -3.20
CA LEU A 35 -15.40 -13.74 -3.43
C LEU A 35 -16.68 -12.99 -3.07
N ALA A 36 -16.63 -12.08 -2.10
CA ALA A 36 -17.75 -11.22 -1.71
C ALA A 36 -17.92 -10.00 -2.63
N GLY A 37 -17.04 -9.79 -3.62
CA GLY A 37 -17.15 -8.73 -4.62
C GLY A 37 -16.24 -7.52 -4.41
N ALA A 38 -15.17 -7.63 -3.63
CA ALA A 38 -14.16 -6.58 -3.55
C ALA A 38 -13.44 -6.42 -4.89
N ASP A 39 -13.28 -5.18 -5.35
CA ASP A 39 -12.57 -4.81 -6.58
C ASP A 39 -11.06 -4.63 -6.35
N GLN A 40 -10.66 -4.50 -5.10
CA GLN A 40 -9.27 -4.29 -4.69
C GLN A 40 -9.05 -4.82 -3.27
N ILE A 41 -7.87 -5.38 -3.03
CA ILE A 41 -7.39 -5.68 -1.68
C ILE A 41 -6.31 -4.67 -1.30
N THR A 42 -6.42 -4.10 -0.11
CA THR A 42 -5.42 -3.18 0.44
C THR A 42 -4.77 -3.80 1.67
N CYS A 43 -3.47 -3.65 1.79
CA CYS A 43 -2.72 -3.98 2.99
C CYS A 43 -1.57 -2.99 3.20
N HIS A 44 -1.27 -2.69 4.45
CA HIS A 44 -0.16 -1.83 4.85
C HIS A 44 0.97 -2.68 5.45
N ILE A 45 2.12 -2.69 4.80
CA ILE A 45 3.34 -3.25 5.39
C ILE A 45 4.15 -2.11 6.02
N ARG A 46 4.04 -1.99 7.34
CA ARG A 46 4.77 -0.98 8.11
C ARG A 46 6.24 -1.39 8.31
N GLY A 47 7.11 -0.42 8.48
CA GLY A 47 8.51 -0.65 8.80
C GLY A 47 8.72 -1.52 10.05
N ASP A 48 7.83 -1.43 11.04
CA ASP A 48 7.87 -2.24 12.28
C ASP A 48 7.20 -3.62 12.19
N ARG A 49 6.57 -3.96 11.05
CA ARG A 49 5.91 -5.26 10.80
C ARG A 49 4.85 -5.65 11.86
N ARG A 50 4.18 -4.67 12.48
CA ARG A 50 3.20 -4.94 13.55
C ARG A 50 1.97 -5.73 13.12
N HIS A 51 1.67 -5.80 11.84
CA HIS A 51 0.55 -6.58 11.27
C HIS A 51 0.97 -7.38 10.05
N ILE A 52 0.97 -6.82 8.84
CA ILE A 52 1.48 -7.49 7.63
C ILE A 52 3.00 -7.65 7.77
N ILE A 53 3.50 -8.83 7.44
CA ILE A 53 4.91 -9.17 7.48
C ILE A 53 5.44 -9.52 6.08
N ASP A 54 6.75 -9.53 5.90
CA ASP A 54 7.39 -9.76 4.60
C ASP A 54 6.92 -11.05 3.91
N ALA A 55 6.65 -12.10 4.71
CA ALA A 55 6.17 -13.39 4.18
C ALA A 55 4.74 -13.34 3.63
N ASP A 56 3.93 -12.36 4.02
CA ASP A 56 2.55 -12.22 3.54
C ASP A 56 2.50 -11.65 2.12
N LEU A 57 3.38 -10.72 1.77
CA LEU A 57 3.32 -10.01 0.49
C LEU A 57 3.39 -10.93 -0.74
N PRO A 58 4.36 -11.86 -0.86
CA PRO A 58 4.38 -12.76 -2.00
C PRO A 58 3.15 -13.67 -2.05
N ARG A 59 2.64 -14.11 -0.88
CA ARG A 59 1.43 -14.93 -0.80
C ARG A 59 0.18 -14.14 -1.24
N LEU A 60 0.06 -12.87 -0.81
CA LEU A 60 -1.01 -11.98 -1.23
C LEU A 60 -0.93 -11.68 -2.73
N ARG A 61 0.26 -11.37 -3.26
CA ARG A 61 0.46 -11.16 -4.70
C ARG A 61 -0.01 -12.37 -5.51
N ASP A 62 0.31 -13.59 -5.08
CA ASP A 62 -0.03 -14.82 -5.82
C ASP A 62 -1.51 -15.18 -5.69
N ALA A 63 -2.15 -14.88 -4.54
CA ALA A 63 -3.53 -15.24 -4.26
C ALA A 63 -4.56 -14.24 -4.81
N VAL A 64 -4.30 -12.92 -4.67
CA VAL A 64 -5.23 -11.86 -5.08
C VAL A 64 -5.38 -11.84 -6.59
N GLN A 65 -6.61 -11.95 -7.08
CA GLN A 65 -6.93 -11.95 -8.51
C GLN A 65 -7.28 -10.56 -9.04
N THR A 66 -7.78 -9.68 -8.18
CA THR A 66 -8.05 -8.28 -8.47
C THR A 66 -6.76 -7.43 -8.37
N GLN A 67 -6.84 -6.20 -7.95
CA GLN A 67 -5.67 -5.36 -7.70
C GLN A 67 -5.24 -5.46 -6.24
N LEU A 68 -3.98 -5.78 -5.98
CA LEU A 68 -3.38 -5.62 -4.67
C LEU A 68 -2.79 -4.21 -4.56
N ASN A 69 -3.26 -3.42 -3.59
CA ASN A 69 -2.72 -2.13 -3.19
C ASN A 69 -1.91 -2.30 -1.92
N VAL A 70 -0.62 -2.01 -1.98
CA VAL A 70 0.28 -2.11 -0.82
C VAL A 70 0.66 -0.72 -0.33
N GLU A 71 0.25 -0.39 0.89
CA GLU A 71 0.66 0.84 1.55
C GLU A 71 2.04 0.63 2.19
N LEU A 72 2.93 1.60 2.03
CA LEU A 72 4.28 1.55 2.60
C LEU A 72 4.95 2.93 2.67
N ALA A 73 5.92 3.06 3.56
CA ALA A 73 6.76 4.25 3.67
C ALA A 73 7.72 4.40 2.49
N THR A 74 8.19 5.63 2.24
CA THR A 74 9.12 5.97 1.15
C THR A 74 10.58 5.56 1.41
N THR A 75 10.82 4.65 2.37
CA THR A 75 12.19 4.18 2.69
C THR A 75 12.76 3.27 1.61
N GLU A 76 14.08 3.25 1.48
CA GLU A 76 14.77 2.37 0.51
C GLU A 76 14.44 0.89 0.71
N GLU A 77 14.33 0.45 1.97
CA GLU A 77 13.96 -0.92 2.34
C GLU A 77 12.58 -1.29 1.79
N MET A 78 11.58 -0.43 2.07
CA MET A 78 10.18 -0.70 1.68
C MET A 78 9.99 -0.63 0.17
N LEU A 79 10.65 0.31 -0.50
CA LEU A 79 10.63 0.40 -1.97
C LEU A 79 11.26 -0.84 -2.61
N ASN A 80 12.40 -1.32 -2.10
CA ASN A 80 13.04 -2.52 -2.61
C ASN A 80 12.16 -3.76 -2.41
N LEU A 81 11.51 -3.88 -1.25
CA LEU A 81 10.58 -4.97 -0.96
C LEU A 81 9.41 -4.98 -1.97
N ALA A 82 8.76 -3.84 -2.18
CA ALA A 82 7.67 -3.71 -3.14
C ALA A 82 8.11 -4.06 -4.57
N ILE A 83 9.25 -3.53 -5.02
CA ILE A 83 9.79 -3.78 -6.36
C ILE A 83 10.09 -5.27 -6.56
N ASN A 84 10.71 -5.92 -5.57
CA ASN A 84 11.08 -7.33 -5.65
C ASN A 84 9.85 -8.26 -5.68
N VAL A 85 8.77 -7.89 -5.00
CA VAL A 85 7.56 -8.70 -4.92
C VAL A 85 6.59 -8.36 -6.03
N LEU A 86 6.18 -7.10 -6.17
CA LEU A 86 5.10 -6.67 -7.06
C LEU A 86 5.56 -6.40 -8.49
N GLY A 87 6.83 -6.03 -8.69
CA GLY A 87 7.38 -5.72 -10.01
C GLY A 87 7.41 -6.91 -10.98
N LYS A 88 7.14 -8.12 -10.50
CA LYS A 88 7.03 -9.33 -11.33
C LYS A 88 5.76 -9.33 -12.19
N ASP A 89 4.69 -8.69 -11.71
CA ASP A 89 3.37 -8.64 -12.35
C ASP A 89 3.06 -7.21 -12.82
N LYS A 90 3.82 -6.73 -13.79
CA LYS A 90 3.77 -5.36 -14.30
C LYS A 90 2.35 -4.89 -14.61
N GLY A 91 1.99 -3.73 -14.10
CA GLY A 91 0.71 -3.07 -14.34
C GLY A 91 -0.48 -3.63 -13.57
N ARG A 92 -0.29 -4.71 -12.79
CA ARG A 92 -1.39 -5.34 -12.05
C ARG A 92 -1.61 -4.73 -10.67
N HIS A 93 -0.55 -4.36 -9.98
CA HIS A 93 -0.58 -3.96 -8.59
C HIS A 93 -0.28 -2.47 -8.41
N ARG A 94 -0.61 -1.95 -7.23
CA ARG A 94 -0.38 -0.56 -6.84
C ARG A 94 0.39 -0.50 -5.54
N VAL A 95 1.17 0.55 -5.38
CA VAL A 95 1.72 0.99 -4.10
C VAL A 95 1.11 2.34 -3.76
N THR A 96 0.59 2.48 -2.55
CA THR A 96 0.24 3.78 -1.96
C THR A 96 1.36 4.19 -1.01
N LEU A 97 2.02 5.29 -1.31
CA LEU A 97 3.04 5.86 -0.44
C LEU A 97 2.37 6.58 0.73
N VAL A 98 2.74 6.20 1.95
CA VAL A 98 2.18 6.75 3.19
C VAL A 98 3.29 7.27 4.10
N PRO A 99 3.03 8.25 4.98
CA PRO A 99 3.99 8.62 6.02
C PRO A 99 3.97 7.55 7.12
N GLU A 100 5.13 7.31 7.70
CA GLU A 100 5.25 6.53 8.93
C GLU A 100 6.10 7.33 9.92
N ARG A 101 5.52 7.65 11.08
CA ARG A 101 6.24 8.35 12.15
C ARG A 101 6.45 7.41 13.34
N PRO A 102 7.61 7.47 13.99
CA PRO A 102 7.85 6.72 15.20
C PRO A 102 6.79 7.02 16.29
N GLY A 103 6.22 5.97 16.87
CA GLY A 103 5.28 6.10 17.99
C GLY A 103 3.79 6.27 17.58
N GLU A 104 3.48 6.44 16.30
CA GLU A 104 2.07 6.47 15.86
C GLU A 104 1.41 5.09 15.98
N VAL A 105 0.19 5.06 16.50
CA VAL A 105 -0.62 3.83 16.57
C VAL A 105 -1.21 3.51 15.20
N THR A 106 -1.69 4.53 14.51
CA THR A 106 -2.19 4.47 13.13
C THR A 106 -1.59 5.61 12.34
N THR A 107 -1.72 5.59 11.02
CA THR A 107 -1.27 6.70 10.17
C THR A 107 -2.18 7.90 10.39
N GLU A 108 -1.67 8.93 11.03
CA GLU A 108 -2.36 10.18 11.32
C GLU A 108 -1.84 11.28 10.38
N GLY A 109 -2.66 11.69 9.43
CA GLY A 109 -2.31 12.67 8.40
C GLY A 109 -1.54 12.07 7.21
N GLY A 110 -1.61 12.79 6.09
CA GLY A 110 -1.02 12.38 4.83
C GLY A 110 0.47 12.74 4.68
N LEU A 111 1.03 12.35 3.55
CA LEU A 111 2.35 12.79 3.12
C LEU A 111 2.38 14.31 2.91
N ASN A 112 3.39 14.97 3.42
CA ASN A 112 3.67 16.36 3.05
C ASN A 112 4.42 16.38 1.71
N VAL A 113 3.66 16.39 0.62
CA VAL A 113 4.21 16.34 -0.75
C VAL A 113 4.93 17.63 -1.09
N VAL A 114 4.42 18.78 -0.64
CA VAL A 114 5.03 20.10 -0.89
C VAL A 114 6.46 20.14 -0.41
N GLU A 115 6.72 19.71 0.83
CA GLU A 115 8.06 19.74 1.41
C GLU A 115 8.96 18.60 0.93
N ASN A 116 8.38 17.46 0.55
CA ASN A 116 9.13 16.24 0.22
C ASN A 116 9.08 15.86 -1.26
N LEU A 117 8.74 16.80 -2.15
CA LEU A 117 8.47 16.54 -3.56
C LEU A 117 9.60 15.77 -4.26
N ALA A 118 10.85 16.14 -4.02
CA ALA A 118 12.00 15.52 -4.69
C ALA A 118 12.15 14.04 -4.31
N SER A 119 12.02 13.71 -3.01
CA SER A 119 12.13 12.34 -2.52
C SER A 119 10.95 11.48 -2.96
N ILE A 120 9.73 12.04 -2.95
CA ILE A 120 8.51 11.35 -3.42
C ILE A 120 8.59 11.08 -4.92
N LYS A 121 9.04 12.04 -5.73
CA LYS A 121 9.29 11.83 -7.16
C LYS A 121 10.32 10.73 -7.42
N LYS A 122 11.41 10.70 -6.64
CA LYS A 122 12.43 9.63 -6.76
C LYS A 122 11.81 8.26 -6.46
N ALA A 123 11.03 8.13 -5.39
CA ALA A 123 10.35 6.89 -5.03
C ALA A 123 9.35 6.46 -6.12
N THR A 124 8.52 7.40 -6.58
CA THR A 124 7.55 7.19 -7.67
C THR A 124 8.24 6.67 -8.93
N ASN A 125 9.30 7.32 -9.39
CA ASN A 125 10.02 6.92 -10.61
C ASN A 125 10.57 5.50 -10.51
N ARG A 126 11.06 5.09 -9.34
CA ARG A 126 11.54 3.71 -9.12
C ARG A 126 10.42 2.68 -9.21
N LEU A 127 9.29 2.94 -8.59
CA LEU A 127 8.11 2.07 -8.64
C LEU A 127 7.56 1.98 -10.07
N LYS A 128 7.43 3.10 -10.75
CA LYS A 128 6.99 3.16 -12.17
C LYS A 128 7.95 2.41 -13.10
N ALA A 129 9.26 2.52 -12.91
CA ALA A 129 10.25 1.77 -13.68
C ALA A 129 10.10 0.25 -13.50
N ALA A 130 9.63 -0.20 -12.32
CA ALA A 130 9.29 -1.59 -12.05
C ALA A 130 7.91 -2.00 -12.59
N GLY A 131 7.15 -1.07 -13.19
CA GLY A 131 5.81 -1.34 -13.72
C GLY A 131 4.71 -1.37 -12.67
N ILE A 132 4.93 -0.71 -11.52
CA ILE A 132 3.98 -0.65 -10.40
C ILE A 132 3.22 0.69 -10.50
N ALA A 133 1.89 0.67 -10.36
CA ALA A 133 1.09 1.87 -10.25
C ALA A 133 1.33 2.56 -8.89
N VAL A 134 1.26 3.89 -8.85
CA VAL A 134 1.58 4.66 -7.65
C VAL A 134 0.43 5.55 -7.22
N SER A 135 0.08 5.47 -5.95
CA SER A 135 -0.83 6.37 -5.26
C SER A 135 -0.09 7.09 -4.13
N LEU A 136 -0.56 8.28 -3.76
CA LEU A 136 -0.10 9.02 -2.60
C LEU A 136 -1.24 9.17 -1.60
N PHE A 137 -1.01 8.84 -0.34
CA PHE A 137 -1.91 9.19 0.76
C PHE A 137 -1.57 10.60 1.25
N ILE A 138 -2.49 11.53 1.09
CA ILE A 138 -2.29 12.96 1.38
C ILE A 138 -3.47 13.53 2.17
N ASP A 139 -3.25 14.61 2.87
CA ASP A 139 -4.33 15.37 3.47
C ASP A 139 -5.18 16.07 2.37
N PRO A 140 -6.49 16.30 2.61
CA PRO A 140 -7.39 16.98 1.68
C PRO A 140 -7.11 18.50 1.63
N ASP A 141 -5.85 18.88 1.50
CA ASP A 141 -5.38 20.25 1.37
C ASP A 141 -5.12 20.55 -0.12
N PRO A 142 -5.66 21.65 -0.68
CA PRO A 142 -5.45 22.02 -2.07
C PRO A 142 -3.98 22.07 -2.47
N SER A 143 -3.08 22.53 -1.60
CA SER A 143 -1.64 22.60 -1.88
C SER A 143 -1.01 21.20 -2.01
N GLN A 144 -1.45 20.23 -1.21
CA GLN A 144 -0.98 18.84 -1.30
C GLN A 144 -1.51 18.17 -2.56
N ILE A 145 -2.78 18.42 -2.90
CA ILE A 145 -3.41 17.89 -4.13
C ILE A 145 -2.68 18.42 -5.37
N GLU A 146 -2.45 19.75 -5.43
CA GLU A 146 -1.73 20.37 -6.54
C GLU A 146 -0.29 19.87 -6.66
N ALA A 147 0.43 19.75 -5.53
CA ALA A 147 1.79 19.22 -5.51
C ALA A 147 1.87 17.74 -5.92
N SER A 148 0.78 16.98 -5.78
CA SER A 148 0.69 15.58 -6.19
C SER A 148 0.43 15.39 -7.68
N ALA A 149 0.08 16.45 -8.42
CA ALA A 149 -0.24 16.40 -9.85
C ALA A 149 1.03 16.41 -10.72
N PHE A 150 1.94 15.45 -10.51
CA PHE A 150 3.13 15.26 -11.34
C PHE A 150 3.12 13.91 -12.06
N ASP A 151 3.90 13.80 -13.13
CA ASP A 151 3.99 12.60 -13.94
C ASP A 151 4.40 11.37 -13.12
N GLY A 152 3.63 10.29 -13.27
CA GLY A 152 3.87 9.01 -12.60
C GLY A 152 2.92 8.73 -11.43
N ILE A 153 2.11 9.68 -11.00
CA ILE A 153 1.04 9.44 -10.03
C ILE A 153 -0.22 9.01 -10.76
N ASP A 154 -0.76 7.87 -10.35
CA ASP A 154 -1.97 7.29 -10.95
C ASP A 154 -3.21 7.61 -10.10
N MET A 155 -3.05 7.86 -8.81
CA MET A 155 -4.15 8.09 -7.86
C MET A 155 -3.67 8.87 -6.64
N ILE A 156 -4.62 9.50 -5.95
CA ILE A 156 -4.44 10.00 -4.58
C ILE A 156 -5.47 9.34 -3.67
N GLU A 157 -5.12 9.18 -2.41
CA GLU A 157 -5.97 8.74 -1.31
C GLU A 157 -6.05 9.88 -0.30
N LEU A 158 -7.28 10.20 0.19
CA LEU A 158 -7.60 11.32 1.08
C LEU A 158 -8.15 10.82 2.42
#